data_c0d7d9f890faadf1293f2b7c6f60a944
#
_entry.id   c0d7d9f890faadf1293f2b7c6f60a944
#
_cell.length_a   1.000
_cell.length_b   1.000
_cell.length_c   1.000
_cell.angle_alpha   90.00
_cell.angle_beta   90.00
_cell.angle_gamma   90.00
#
_symmetry.space_group_name_H-M   'P 1'
#
loop_
_entity.id
_entity.type
_entity.pdbx_description
1 polymer ?
#
loop_
_entity_poly.entity_id
_entity_poly.type
_entity_poly.pdbx_seq_one_letter_code
_entity_poly.pdbx_strand_id
1 'polypeptide(L)'
;MNIAFFLIPKHEVVYLAVNGTMRQALEKMEFHRYTAVPLIDEQGKYAGTLTEGDLLWQMKNTGLTFANTAKIRIKDIPRRMINTPVRVNAEMEDLFSLAIVQNFVPVVDDSDIFIGIIRRREIIEYYAKRFCVNK
;
A
#
# COMPACT_ATOMS: atom_id res chain seq x y z
N MET A 1 -3.11 -9.33 20.50
CA MET A 1 -3.22 -7.85 20.43
C MET A 1 -3.93 -7.47 19.16
N ASN A 2 -4.99 -6.73 19.28
CA ASN A 2 -5.79 -6.29 18.12
C ASN A 2 -5.00 -5.26 17.31
N ILE A 3 -5.08 -5.35 15.98
CA ILE A 3 -4.30 -4.49 15.08
C ILE A 3 -4.74 -3.04 15.09
N ALA A 4 -5.94 -2.74 15.59
CA ALA A 4 -6.47 -1.37 15.60
C ALA A 4 -5.55 -0.39 16.34
N PHE A 5 -4.78 -0.86 17.32
CA PHE A 5 -3.82 -0.02 18.04
C PHE A 5 -2.66 0.46 17.17
N PHE A 6 -2.40 -0.22 16.06
CA PHE A 6 -1.26 0.06 15.19
C PHE A 6 -1.69 0.67 13.86
N LEU A 7 -2.99 0.84 13.67
CA LEU A 7 -3.54 1.34 12.41
C LEU A 7 -3.18 2.79 12.16
N ILE A 8 -2.62 3.05 10.99
CA ILE A 8 -2.52 4.42 10.46
C ILE A 8 -3.82 4.64 9.68
N PRO A 9 -4.70 5.53 10.14
CA PRO A 9 -6.01 5.68 9.50
C PRO A 9 -5.90 6.29 8.12
N LYS A 10 -6.90 6.03 7.30
CA LYS A 10 -6.93 6.43 5.88
C LYS A 10 -6.59 7.90 5.67
N HIS A 11 -7.07 8.81 6.51
CA HIS A 11 -6.83 10.24 6.32
C HIS A 11 -5.38 10.65 6.55
N GLU A 12 -4.57 9.78 7.13
CA GLU A 12 -3.14 9.99 7.32
C GLU A 12 -2.29 9.20 6.32
N VAL A 13 -2.93 8.41 5.45
CA VAL A 13 -2.24 7.56 4.48
C VAL A 13 -2.22 8.25 3.12
N VAL A 14 -1.07 8.22 2.46
CA VAL A 14 -0.98 8.64 1.06
C VAL A 14 -1.44 7.48 0.20
N TYR A 15 -2.53 7.67 -0.54
CA TYR A 15 -3.08 6.67 -1.45
C TYR A 15 -3.41 7.31 -2.78
N LEU A 16 -3.67 6.48 -3.80
CA LEU A 16 -4.02 6.95 -5.14
C LEU A 16 -5.31 6.29 -5.60
N ALA A 17 -6.09 7.03 -6.39
CA ALA A 17 -7.27 6.47 -7.04
C ALA A 17 -6.86 5.67 -8.28
N VAL A 18 -7.48 4.50 -8.49
CA VAL A 18 -7.17 3.67 -9.66
C VAL A 18 -7.46 4.38 -10.98
N ASN A 19 -8.39 5.34 -10.98
CA ASN A 19 -8.73 6.14 -12.14
C ASN A 19 -7.83 7.37 -12.32
N GLY A 20 -6.91 7.59 -11.41
CA GLY A 20 -5.91 8.65 -11.55
C GLY A 20 -4.91 8.32 -12.66
N THR A 21 -4.05 9.28 -12.98
CA THR A 21 -3.07 9.14 -14.05
C THR A 21 -1.72 8.69 -13.51
N MET A 22 -0.92 8.10 -14.39
CA MET A 22 0.46 7.75 -14.10
C MET A 22 1.28 8.96 -13.65
N ARG A 23 1.03 10.14 -14.27
CA ARG A 23 1.72 11.36 -13.88
C ARG A 23 1.39 11.75 -12.43
N GLN A 24 0.13 11.68 -12.04
CA GLN A 24 -0.26 11.96 -10.66
C GLN A 24 0.44 11.02 -9.68
N ALA A 25 0.57 9.74 -10.06
CA ALA A 25 1.30 8.77 -9.25
C ALA A 25 2.78 9.14 -9.12
N LEU A 26 3.43 9.46 -10.24
CA LEU A 26 4.84 9.84 -10.25
C LEU A 26 5.09 11.05 -9.34
N GLU A 27 4.28 12.10 -9.49
CA GLU A 27 4.46 13.33 -8.73
C GLU A 27 4.19 13.11 -7.24
N LYS A 28 3.15 12.37 -6.89
CA LYS A 28 2.81 12.13 -5.49
C LYS A 28 3.83 11.25 -4.80
N MET A 29 4.28 10.19 -5.47
CA MET A 29 5.27 9.28 -4.90
C MET A 29 6.63 9.96 -4.75
N GLU A 30 7.03 10.80 -5.70
CA GLU A 30 8.25 11.59 -5.59
C GLU A 30 8.17 12.59 -4.44
N PHE A 31 7.06 13.31 -4.34
CA PHE A 31 6.88 14.31 -3.29
C PHE A 31 7.03 13.70 -1.90
N HIS A 32 6.43 12.55 -1.68
CA HIS A 32 6.47 11.87 -0.38
C HIS A 32 7.65 10.91 -0.23
N ARG A 33 8.42 10.66 -1.30
CA ARG A 33 9.54 9.72 -1.31
C ARG A 33 9.11 8.29 -0.99
N TYR A 34 7.92 7.89 -1.41
CA TYR A 34 7.40 6.56 -1.18
C TYR A 34 7.74 5.61 -2.32
N THR A 35 8.06 4.36 -1.98
CA THR A 35 8.36 3.31 -2.95
C THR A 35 7.12 2.52 -3.35
N ALA A 36 6.07 2.59 -2.55
CA ALA A 36 4.81 1.89 -2.80
C ALA A 36 3.66 2.63 -2.12
N VAL A 37 2.51 2.64 -2.76
CA VAL A 37 1.29 3.26 -2.22
C VAL A 37 0.08 2.38 -2.49
N PRO A 38 -0.92 2.39 -1.59
CA PRO A 38 -2.17 1.67 -1.84
C PRO A 38 -3.03 2.39 -2.87
N LEU A 39 -3.80 1.61 -3.61
CA LEU A 39 -4.76 2.08 -4.60
C LEU A 39 -6.18 1.83 -4.11
N ILE A 40 -7.05 2.81 -4.33
CA ILE A 40 -8.43 2.78 -3.88
C ILE A 40 -9.35 2.95 -5.09
N ASP A 41 -10.40 2.14 -5.16
CA ASP A 41 -11.37 2.24 -6.24
C ASP A 41 -12.48 3.26 -5.94
N GLU A 42 -13.43 3.38 -6.86
CA GLU A 42 -14.51 4.36 -6.76
C GLU A 42 -15.45 4.09 -5.58
N GLN A 43 -15.51 2.85 -5.10
CA GLN A 43 -16.33 2.48 -3.96
C GLN A 43 -15.58 2.60 -2.64
N GLY A 44 -14.34 3.05 -2.67
CA GLY A 44 -13.51 3.18 -1.47
C GLY A 44 -12.82 1.90 -1.05
N LYS A 45 -12.85 0.87 -1.90
CA LYS A 45 -12.24 -0.42 -1.60
C LYS A 45 -10.76 -0.43 -1.98
N TYR A 46 -9.99 -1.23 -1.24
CA TYR A 46 -8.60 -1.45 -1.60
C TYR A 46 -8.52 -2.19 -2.95
N ALA A 47 -7.78 -1.60 -3.89
CA ALA A 47 -7.71 -2.09 -5.26
C ALA A 47 -6.30 -2.52 -5.68
N GLY A 48 -5.39 -2.67 -4.73
CA GLY A 48 -4.04 -3.09 -5.02
C GLY A 48 -3.01 -2.09 -4.56
N THR A 49 -1.75 -2.34 -4.91
CA THR A 49 -0.62 -1.51 -4.52
C THR A 49 0.19 -1.16 -5.77
N LEU A 50 0.56 0.10 -5.89
CA LEU A 50 1.43 0.58 -6.97
C LEU A 50 2.82 0.82 -6.43
N THR A 51 3.84 0.30 -7.11
CA THR A 51 5.24 0.48 -6.72
C THR A 51 5.97 1.34 -7.75
N GLU A 52 7.09 1.95 -7.33
CA GLU A 52 7.94 2.68 -8.26
C GLU A 52 8.50 1.77 -9.36
N GLY A 53 8.71 0.48 -9.06
CA GLY A 53 9.10 -0.50 -10.06
C GLY A 53 8.05 -0.70 -11.14
N ASP A 54 6.75 -0.68 -10.78
CA ASP A 54 5.67 -0.78 -11.75
C ASP A 54 5.72 0.40 -12.74
N LEU A 55 5.98 1.60 -12.23
CA LEU A 55 6.09 2.79 -13.06
C LEU A 55 7.31 2.72 -13.97
N LEU A 56 8.44 2.29 -13.43
CA LEU A 56 9.68 2.15 -14.19
C LEU A 56 9.52 1.16 -15.35
N TRP A 57 8.95 0.00 -15.08
CA TRP A 57 8.79 -1.03 -16.11
C TRP A 57 7.75 -0.64 -17.15
N GLN A 58 6.72 0.11 -16.75
CA GLN A 58 5.75 0.65 -17.71
C GLN A 58 6.44 1.59 -18.68
N MET A 59 7.28 2.50 -18.19
CA MET A 59 8.02 3.42 -19.05
C MET A 59 8.98 2.70 -19.97
N LYS A 60 9.75 1.75 -19.44
CA LYS A 60 10.74 0.99 -20.21
C LYS A 60 10.08 0.17 -21.30
N ASN A 61 9.02 -0.56 -20.98
CA ASN A 61 8.42 -1.55 -21.89
C ASN A 61 7.53 -0.91 -22.95
N THR A 62 7.02 0.29 -22.72
CA THR A 62 6.13 0.99 -23.66
C THR A 62 6.81 2.17 -24.34
N GLY A 63 8.03 2.53 -23.94
CA GLY A 63 8.74 3.66 -24.51
C GLY A 63 8.10 5.01 -24.22
N LEU A 64 7.34 5.11 -23.13
CA LEU A 64 6.66 6.35 -22.76
C LEU A 64 7.65 7.46 -22.41
N THR A 65 7.32 8.69 -22.83
CA THR A 65 7.96 9.88 -22.31
C THR A 65 7.17 10.39 -21.11
N PHE A 66 7.79 11.25 -20.30
CA PHE A 66 7.09 11.85 -19.17
C PHE A 66 5.81 12.58 -19.61
N ALA A 67 5.85 13.27 -20.75
CA ALA A 67 4.69 13.98 -21.27
C ALA A 67 3.49 13.06 -21.49
N ASN A 68 3.72 11.80 -21.89
CA ASN A 68 2.65 10.85 -22.17
C ASN A 68 2.06 10.22 -20.90
N THR A 69 2.70 10.37 -19.75
CA THR A 69 2.21 9.74 -18.51
C THR A 69 0.87 10.31 -18.05
N ALA A 70 0.51 11.53 -18.48
CA ALA A 70 -0.78 12.12 -18.16
C ALA A 70 -1.95 11.42 -18.87
N LYS A 71 -1.68 10.61 -19.89
CA LYS A 71 -2.69 9.89 -20.68
C LYS A 71 -2.89 8.45 -20.22
N ILE A 72 -2.04 7.96 -19.32
CA ILE A 72 -2.08 6.58 -18.85
C ILE A 72 -2.81 6.55 -17.51
N ARG A 73 -3.82 5.66 -17.40
CA ARG A 73 -4.53 5.45 -16.14
C ARG A 73 -3.76 4.45 -15.28
N ILE A 74 -3.75 4.69 -13.96
CA ILE A 74 -3.08 3.80 -13.03
C ILE A 74 -3.61 2.37 -13.15
N LYS A 75 -4.93 2.22 -13.33
CA LYS A 75 -5.56 0.90 -13.47
C LYS A 75 -5.02 0.09 -14.66
N ASP A 76 -4.46 0.75 -15.66
CA ASP A 76 -3.94 0.09 -16.86
C ASP A 76 -2.45 -0.25 -16.74
N ILE A 77 -1.80 0.11 -15.64
CA ILE A 77 -0.40 -0.23 -15.39
C ILE A 77 -0.33 -1.62 -14.74
N PRO A 78 0.39 -2.57 -15.36
CA PRO A 78 0.57 -3.89 -14.73
C PRO A 78 1.28 -3.76 -13.39
N ARG A 79 0.77 -4.43 -12.37
CA ARG A 79 1.32 -4.40 -11.03
C ARG A 79 1.89 -5.76 -10.68
N ARG A 80 3.07 -5.76 -10.06
CA ARG A 80 3.81 -6.99 -9.74
C ARG A 80 3.71 -7.38 -8.29
N MET A 81 3.49 -6.39 -7.40
CA MET A 81 3.37 -6.66 -5.98
C MET A 81 1.89 -6.82 -5.61
N ILE A 82 1.61 -7.88 -4.86
CA ILE A 82 0.27 -8.11 -4.32
C ILE A 82 0.39 -8.01 -2.80
N ASN A 83 -0.18 -6.95 -2.23
CA ASN A 83 -0.28 -6.80 -0.79
C ASN A 83 -1.66 -7.29 -0.36
N THR A 84 -1.67 -8.38 0.39
CA THR A 84 -2.90 -8.98 0.89
C THR A 84 -3.46 -8.11 2.03
N PRO A 85 -4.72 -7.68 1.94
CA PRO A 85 -5.34 -6.91 3.01
C PRO A 85 -5.81 -7.83 4.14
N VAL A 86 -6.02 -7.22 5.32
CA VAL A 86 -6.63 -7.90 6.46
C VAL A 86 -7.82 -7.09 6.95
N ARG A 87 -8.71 -7.74 7.67
CA ARG A 87 -9.84 -7.05 8.29
C ARG A 87 -9.40 -6.46 9.62
N VAL A 88 -10.11 -5.38 10.03
CA VAL A 88 -9.75 -4.63 11.22
C VAL A 88 -9.80 -5.44 12.51
N ASN A 89 -10.55 -6.55 12.53
CA ASN A 89 -10.62 -7.44 13.69
C ASN A 89 -9.51 -8.48 13.75
N ALA A 90 -8.55 -8.44 12.83
CA ALA A 90 -7.40 -9.35 12.87
C ALA A 90 -6.50 -9.07 14.09
N GLU A 91 -5.68 -10.05 14.42
CA GLU A 91 -4.70 -9.92 15.50
C GLU A 91 -3.30 -9.73 14.90
N MET A 92 -2.38 -9.13 15.67
CA MET A 92 -1.01 -8.89 15.18
C MET A 92 -0.33 -10.20 14.75
N GLU A 93 -0.67 -11.30 15.38
CA GLU A 93 -0.13 -12.61 15.04
C GLU A 93 -0.46 -13.01 13.59
N ASP A 94 -1.60 -12.56 13.08
CA ASP A 94 -2.03 -12.83 11.70
C ASP A 94 -1.21 -12.05 10.67
N LEU A 95 -0.55 -10.98 11.10
CA LEU A 95 0.19 -10.09 10.21
C LEU A 95 1.67 -10.45 10.08
N PHE A 96 2.18 -11.28 10.98
CA PHE A 96 3.60 -11.58 11.03
C PHE A 96 4.12 -12.15 9.70
N SER A 97 3.42 -13.15 9.17
CA SER A 97 3.83 -13.77 7.90
C SER A 97 3.72 -12.83 6.72
N LEU A 98 2.75 -11.90 6.76
CA LEU A 98 2.60 -10.92 5.68
C LEU A 98 3.76 -9.92 5.68
N ALA A 99 4.29 -9.56 6.85
CA ALA A 99 5.40 -8.62 6.96
C ALA A 99 6.69 -9.12 6.29
N ILE A 100 6.82 -10.43 6.09
CA ILE A 100 7.97 -11.00 5.41
C ILE A 100 8.02 -10.54 3.94
N VAL A 101 6.86 -10.44 3.30
CA VAL A 101 6.77 -10.17 1.86
C VAL A 101 6.14 -8.83 1.52
N GLN A 102 5.49 -8.16 2.48
CA GLN A 102 4.80 -6.89 2.25
C GLN A 102 5.44 -5.78 3.09
N ASN A 103 5.61 -4.61 2.48
CA ASN A 103 6.14 -3.44 3.19
C ASN A 103 5.08 -2.75 4.05
N PHE A 104 3.81 -2.99 3.75
CA PHE A 104 2.69 -2.60 4.61
C PHE A 104 1.55 -3.58 4.40
N VAL A 105 0.61 -3.58 5.34
CA VAL A 105 -0.59 -4.42 5.26
C VAL A 105 -1.80 -3.50 5.18
N PRO A 106 -2.53 -3.52 4.05
CA PRO A 106 -3.79 -2.76 3.95
C PRO A 106 -4.82 -3.32 4.92
N VAL A 107 -5.61 -2.43 5.52
CA VAL A 107 -6.66 -2.81 6.46
C VAL A 107 -8.00 -2.38 5.91
N VAL A 108 -8.97 -3.29 5.92
CA VAL A 108 -10.31 -3.05 5.41
C VAL A 108 -11.35 -3.36 6.49
N ASP A 109 -12.54 -2.80 6.33
CA ASP A 109 -13.66 -3.11 7.22
C ASP A 109 -14.47 -4.32 6.69
N ASP A 110 -15.60 -4.60 7.30
CA ASP A 110 -16.44 -5.75 6.94
C ASP A 110 -17.03 -5.66 5.53
N SER A 111 -17.07 -4.46 4.96
CA SER A 111 -17.56 -4.22 3.59
C SER A 111 -16.41 -4.09 2.58
N ASP A 112 -15.19 -4.46 2.99
CA ASP A 112 -13.97 -4.35 2.19
C ASP A 112 -13.55 -2.90 1.89
N ILE A 113 -14.09 -1.94 2.63
CA ILE A 113 -13.68 -0.54 2.49
C ILE A 113 -12.31 -0.35 3.13
N PHE A 114 -11.43 0.32 2.41
CA PHE A 114 -10.08 0.64 2.89
C PHE A 114 -10.16 1.65 4.02
N ILE A 115 -9.61 1.29 5.18
CA ILE A 115 -9.63 2.17 6.35
C ILE A 115 -8.25 2.62 6.81
N GLY A 116 -7.19 2.02 6.29
CA GLY A 116 -5.84 2.41 6.65
C GLY A 116 -4.84 1.32 6.37
N ILE A 117 -3.63 1.49 6.92
CA ILE A 117 -2.55 0.52 6.78
C ILE A 117 -1.87 0.26 8.11
N ILE A 118 -1.17 -0.88 8.18
CA ILE A 118 -0.19 -1.14 9.23
C ILE A 118 1.15 -1.34 8.53
N ARG A 119 2.15 -0.54 8.90
CA ARG A 119 3.45 -0.62 8.27
C ARG A 119 4.21 -1.84 8.80
N ARG A 120 5.06 -2.41 7.96
CA ARG A 120 5.96 -3.50 8.37
C ARG A 120 6.72 -3.14 9.65
N ARG A 121 7.12 -1.89 9.78
CA ARG A 121 7.86 -1.40 10.93
C ARG A 121 7.11 -1.64 12.24
N GLU A 122 5.81 -1.36 12.29
CA GLU A 122 5.02 -1.57 13.50
C GLU A 122 4.93 -3.05 13.86
N ILE A 123 4.82 -3.91 12.85
CA ILE A 123 4.76 -5.35 13.07
C ILE A 123 6.09 -5.86 13.65
N ILE A 124 7.20 -5.44 13.05
CA ILE A 124 8.52 -5.85 13.50
C ILE A 124 8.81 -5.32 14.91
N GLU A 125 8.50 -4.06 15.18
CA GLU A 125 8.71 -3.46 16.49
C GLU A 125 7.89 -4.15 17.59
N TYR A 126 6.65 -4.53 17.27
CA TYR A 126 5.80 -5.26 18.20
C TYR A 126 6.46 -6.57 18.65
N TYR A 127 6.96 -7.34 17.70
CA TYR A 127 7.62 -8.60 18.03
C TYR A 127 8.98 -8.39 18.68
N ALA A 128 9.74 -7.41 18.25
CA ALA A 128 11.04 -7.09 18.84
C ALA A 128 10.91 -6.73 20.33
N LYS A 129 9.89 -5.93 20.67
CA LYS A 129 9.64 -5.54 22.08
C LYS A 129 9.27 -6.76 22.93
N ARG A 130 8.52 -7.71 22.37
CA ARG A 130 8.18 -8.93 23.10
C ARG A 130 9.41 -9.75 23.43
N PHE A 131 10.33 -9.90 22.49
CA PHE A 131 11.57 -10.60 22.73
C PHE A 131 12.46 -9.88 23.74
N CYS A 132 12.53 -8.56 23.67
CA CYS A 132 13.35 -7.78 24.59
C CYS A 132 12.83 -7.79 26.02
N VAL A 133 11.52 -7.81 26.21
CA VAL A 133 10.91 -7.84 27.55
C VAL A 133 11.17 -9.17 28.28
N ASN A 134 11.38 -10.25 27.53
CA ASN A 134 11.57 -11.59 28.08
C ASN A 134 13.03 -11.91 28.40
N LYS A 135 13.91 -10.94 28.28
CA LYS A 135 15.29 -11.09 28.74
C LYS A 135 15.41 -10.86 30.25
#